data_71e4df39952bbb49f8c9b05865ca1def
#
_entry.id   71e4df39952bbb49f8c9b05865ca1def
#
_cell.length_a   1.000
_cell.length_b   1.000
_cell.length_c   1.000
_cell.angle_alpha   90.00
_cell.angle_beta   90.00
_cell.angle_gamma   90.00
#
_symmetry.space_group_name_H-M   'P 1'
#
loop_
_entity.id
_entity.type
_entity.pdbx_description
1 polymer ?
#
loop_
_entity_poly.entity_id
_entity_poly.type
_entity_poly.pdbx_seq_one_letter_code
_entity_poly.pdbx_strand_id
1 'polypeptide(L)'
;FAIGKWISPYLGFRLSAMGGALHTNWPLAEGVMTHMRYAAVYGDIMWNMFNTFHGYNEDRVFSIIPFAGAGGIYSFHNTPYNNKTYAFPITAGIKLNFRLSHYVDFFLEGRGNLIGDHFNGIVEGTEVESVISAIGGFSIKFGKDRFKAYDAYADQMVIGDLNNRVNALRAQLNECESRVVECPPCPEAVVEEVTVIEPAACSQDL
;
A
#
# COMPACT_ATOMS: atom_id res chain seq x y z
N PHE A 1 -3.81 6.50 -17.89
CA PHE A 1 -4.29 5.29 -17.22
C PHE A 1 -3.46 5.03 -15.98
N ALA A 2 -4.09 4.66 -14.86
CA ALA A 2 -3.36 4.38 -13.63
C ALA A 2 -4.02 3.24 -12.87
N ILE A 3 -3.20 2.44 -12.19
CA ILE A 3 -3.63 1.42 -11.25
C ILE A 3 -2.87 1.63 -9.94
N GLY A 4 -3.55 1.58 -8.81
CA GLY A 4 -2.93 1.81 -7.52
C GLY A 4 -3.58 1.02 -6.41
N LYS A 5 -2.86 0.88 -5.30
CA LYS A 5 -3.33 0.21 -4.10
C LYS A 5 -2.97 1.04 -2.87
N TRP A 6 -3.93 1.25 -2.01
CA TRP A 6 -3.71 1.76 -0.67
C TRP A 6 -3.24 0.63 0.24
N ILE A 7 -2.10 0.81 0.91
CA ILE A 7 -1.54 -0.16 1.86
C ILE A 7 -2.03 0.15 3.26
N SER A 8 -2.23 1.44 3.54
CA SER A 8 -2.77 1.93 4.79
C SER A 8 -3.78 3.06 4.49
N PRO A 9 -4.55 3.53 5.48
CA PRO A 9 -5.41 4.70 5.31
C PRO A 9 -4.66 5.97 4.87
N TYR A 10 -3.36 5.99 5.07
CA TYR A 10 -2.50 7.16 4.87
C TYR A 10 -1.60 7.05 3.64
N LEU A 11 -1.16 5.83 3.30
CA LEU A 11 -0.13 5.59 2.29
C LEU A 11 -0.61 4.63 1.21
N GLY A 12 -0.38 4.98 -0.05
CA GLY A 12 -0.68 4.16 -1.21
C GLY A 12 0.43 4.20 -2.25
N PHE A 13 0.42 3.23 -3.15
CA PHE A 13 1.28 3.16 -4.31
C PHE A 13 0.45 3.16 -5.58
N ARG A 14 0.98 3.81 -6.62
CA ARG A 14 0.33 3.90 -7.92
C ARG A 14 1.35 3.70 -9.03
N LEU A 15 0.99 2.90 -10.01
CA LEU A 15 1.64 2.82 -11.31
C LEU A 15 0.75 3.55 -12.31
N SER A 16 1.30 4.51 -13.03
CA SER A 16 0.57 5.29 -14.01
C SER A 16 1.27 5.28 -15.37
N ALA A 17 0.49 5.19 -16.44
CA ALA A 17 0.94 5.30 -17.81
C ALA A 17 0.21 6.44 -18.48
N MET A 18 0.95 7.31 -19.14
CA MET A 18 0.40 8.45 -19.87
C MET A 18 1.10 8.61 -21.21
N GLY A 19 0.42 9.22 -22.14
CA GLY A 19 0.97 9.62 -23.43
C GLY A 19 0.38 10.95 -23.84
N GLY A 20 1.13 11.69 -24.61
CA GLY A 20 0.70 13.01 -25.05
C GLY A 20 1.55 13.56 -26.19
N ALA A 21 1.21 14.76 -26.58
CA ALA A 21 1.98 15.55 -27.52
C ALA A 21 2.31 16.89 -26.87
N LEU A 22 3.56 17.31 -27.01
CA LEU A 22 4.03 18.63 -26.64
C LEU A 22 4.19 19.47 -27.90
N HIS A 23 3.69 20.67 -27.86
CA HIS A 23 3.84 21.67 -28.90
C HIS A 23 4.61 22.84 -28.31
N THR A 24 5.79 23.14 -28.85
CA THR A 24 6.58 24.29 -28.40
C THR A 24 6.68 25.26 -29.54
N ASN A 25 6.34 26.51 -29.26
CA ASN A 25 6.54 27.62 -30.19
C ASN A 25 7.81 28.33 -29.74
N TRP A 26 8.87 28.21 -30.53
CA TRP A 26 10.15 28.86 -30.21
C TRP A 26 10.16 30.27 -30.76
N PRO A 27 10.15 31.32 -29.92
CA PRO A 27 10.05 32.70 -30.39
C PRO A 27 11.33 33.24 -31.10
N LEU A 28 12.44 32.52 -31.00
CA LEU A 28 13.75 32.96 -31.52
C LEU A 28 14.13 32.36 -32.88
N ALA A 29 13.45 31.29 -33.34
CA ALA A 29 13.67 30.70 -34.65
C ALA A 29 12.37 30.78 -35.45
N GLU A 30 12.29 31.79 -36.33
CA GLU A 30 11.26 32.07 -37.35
C GLU A 30 10.23 30.93 -37.54
N GLY A 31 9.20 30.87 -36.67
CA GLY A 31 7.99 30.09 -36.94
C GLY A 31 8.10 28.56 -36.97
N VAL A 32 9.20 27.98 -36.49
CA VAL A 32 9.33 26.51 -36.42
C VAL A 32 8.60 25.96 -35.18
N MET A 33 7.42 25.42 -35.38
CA MET A 33 6.71 24.67 -34.37
C MET A 33 7.39 23.31 -34.22
N THR A 34 7.93 23.03 -33.03
CA THR A 34 8.35 21.68 -32.68
C THR A 34 7.16 20.90 -32.12
N HIS A 35 6.97 19.73 -32.66
CA HIS A 35 5.93 18.79 -32.23
C HIS A 35 6.60 17.50 -31.80
N MET A 36 6.35 17.09 -30.55
CA MET A 36 6.91 15.87 -29.99
C MET A 36 5.81 15.04 -29.35
N ARG A 37 5.81 13.74 -29.63
CA ARG A 37 4.95 12.76 -28.96
C ARG A 37 5.76 11.99 -27.94
N TYR A 38 5.14 11.68 -26.82
CA TYR A 38 5.79 10.91 -25.76
C TYR A 38 4.84 9.88 -25.15
N ALA A 39 5.45 8.84 -24.60
CA ALA A 39 4.82 7.89 -23.70
C ALA A 39 5.64 7.80 -22.42
N ALA A 40 4.98 7.75 -21.28
CA ALA A 40 5.63 7.73 -20.00
C ALA A 40 4.95 6.76 -19.05
N VAL A 41 5.75 6.14 -18.17
CA VAL A 41 5.29 5.28 -17.08
C VAL A 41 5.92 5.78 -15.79
N TYR A 42 5.12 5.92 -14.74
CA TYR A 42 5.56 6.42 -13.43
C TYR A 42 5.13 5.49 -12.31
N GLY A 43 6.00 5.33 -11.31
CA GLY A 43 5.68 4.77 -10.02
C GLY A 43 5.60 5.88 -8.99
N ASP A 44 4.44 6.05 -8.38
CA ASP A 44 4.17 7.15 -7.43
C ASP A 44 3.87 6.57 -6.04
N ILE A 45 4.39 7.21 -5.02
CA ILE A 45 3.97 7.06 -3.63
C ILE A 45 2.96 8.15 -3.32
N MET A 46 1.79 7.78 -2.84
CA MET A 46 0.68 8.68 -2.54
C MET A 46 0.49 8.78 -1.03
N TRP A 47 0.31 9.99 -0.52
CA TRP A 47 0.04 10.26 0.89
C TRP A 47 -1.30 10.95 1.07
N ASN A 48 -2.22 10.34 1.82
CA ASN A 48 -3.49 10.99 2.15
C ASN A 48 -3.32 11.92 3.35
N MET A 49 -3.13 13.20 3.05
CA MET A 49 -2.87 14.23 4.05
C MET A 49 -4.05 14.41 5.02
N PHE A 50 -5.28 14.38 4.52
CA PHE A 50 -6.47 14.54 5.37
C PHE A 50 -6.63 13.41 6.38
N ASN A 51 -6.37 12.17 5.98
CA ASN A 51 -6.45 11.05 6.90
C ASN A 51 -5.39 11.14 8.00
N THR A 52 -4.23 11.72 7.68
CA THR A 52 -3.14 11.89 8.66
C THR A 52 -3.48 12.92 9.73
N PHE A 53 -4.08 14.05 9.35
CA PHE A 53 -4.33 15.16 10.30
C PHE A 53 -5.70 15.10 10.96
N HIS A 54 -6.69 14.53 10.29
CA HIS A 54 -8.08 14.53 10.77
C HIS A 54 -8.62 13.12 11.06
N GLY A 55 -7.73 12.11 11.08
CA GLY A 55 -8.13 10.73 11.23
C GLY A 55 -8.80 10.15 9.98
N TYR A 56 -8.89 8.83 9.94
CA TYR A 56 -9.55 8.11 8.85
C TYR A 56 -11.08 8.21 9.00
N ASN A 57 -11.75 8.61 7.93
CA ASN A 57 -13.21 8.64 7.84
C ASN A 57 -13.62 8.02 6.50
N GLU A 58 -14.47 6.97 6.57
CA GLU A 58 -14.95 6.26 5.39
C GLU A 58 -15.83 7.13 4.49
N ASP A 59 -16.60 8.05 5.07
CA ASP A 59 -17.58 8.88 4.34
C ASP A 59 -17.03 10.22 3.87
N ARG A 60 -15.74 10.41 3.97
CA ARG A 60 -15.10 11.65 3.53
C ARG A 60 -15.28 11.86 2.03
N VAL A 61 -15.88 13.00 1.69
CA VAL A 61 -16.16 13.37 0.29
C VAL A 61 -14.93 13.92 -0.42
N PHE A 62 -14.08 14.66 0.28
CA PHE A 62 -12.93 15.34 -0.30
C PHE A 62 -11.62 14.92 0.35
N SER A 63 -10.58 14.70 -0.45
CA SER A 63 -9.24 14.36 0.03
C SER A 63 -8.17 15.03 -0.81
N ILE A 64 -7.11 15.52 -0.15
CA ILE A 64 -5.88 16.01 -0.78
C ILE A 64 -4.83 14.93 -0.64
N ILE A 65 -4.26 14.53 -1.75
CA ILE A 65 -3.32 13.44 -1.86
C ILE A 65 -2.06 13.93 -2.58
N PRO A 66 -1.09 14.50 -1.86
CA PRO A 66 0.24 14.72 -2.42
C PRO A 66 0.84 13.38 -2.85
N PHE A 67 1.66 13.42 -3.89
CA PHE A 67 2.41 12.27 -4.35
C PHE A 67 3.78 12.67 -4.86
N ALA A 68 4.70 11.74 -4.81
CA ALA A 68 6.01 11.85 -5.42
C ALA A 68 6.41 10.50 -6.00
N GLY A 69 7.20 10.52 -7.05
CA GLY A 69 7.61 9.30 -7.71
C GLY A 69 8.71 9.52 -8.73
N ALA A 70 8.97 8.48 -9.48
CA ALA A 70 9.89 8.48 -10.59
C ALA A 70 9.36 7.60 -11.71
N GLY A 71 9.89 7.77 -12.91
CA GLY A 71 9.41 7.00 -14.04
C GLY A 71 10.40 6.94 -15.20
N GLY A 72 9.91 6.43 -16.31
CA GLY A 72 10.57 6.45 -17.60
C GLY A 72 9.68 7.16 -18.61
N ILE A 73 10.27 8.02 -19.42
CA ILE A 73 9.61 8.69 -20.52
C ILE A 73 10.35 8.39 -21.82
N TYR A 74 9.61 8.12 -22.85
CA TYR A 74 10.11 7.85 -24.18
C TYR A 74 9.48 8.84 -25.15
N SER A 75 10.31 9.65 -25.80
CA SER A 75 9.87 10.55 -26.85
C SER A 75 10.06 9.90 -28.24
N PHE A 76 9.04 10.04 -29.07
CA PHE A 76 9.05 9.55 -30.44
C PHE A 76 8.38 10.59 -31.34
N HIS A 77 8.78 10.61 -32.59
CA HIS A 77 8.22 11.53 -33.56
C HIS A 77 8.42 13.00 -33.19
N ASN A 78 9.68 13.41 -33.08
CA ASN A 78 10.07 14.80 -32.83
C ASN A 78 10.32 15.49 -34.17
N THR A 79 9.56 16.53 -34.47
CA THR A 79 9.72 17.32 -35.70
C THR A 79 10.34 18.67 -35.33
N PRO A 80 11.40 19.14 -36.02
CA PRO A 80 12.00 18.65 -37.26
C PRO A 80 13.07 17.55 -37.10
N TYR A 81 13.52 17.27 -35.87
CA TYR A 81 14.76 16.49 -35.66
C TYR A 81 14.58 14.95 -35.70
N ASN A 82 13.36 14.42 -35.64
CA ASN A 82 13.01 12.99 -35.65
C ASN A 82 13.86 12.12 -34.70
N ASN A 83 14.33 12.69 -33.59
CA ASN A 83 15.11 12.00 -32.58
C ASN A 83 14.21 11.22 -31.61
N LYS A 84 14.67 10.04 -31.24
CA LYS A 84 14.05 9.22 -30.18
C LYS A 84 14.90 9.36 -28.93
N THR A 85 14.29 9.76 -27.83
CA THR A 85 15.03 9.99 -26.59
C THR A 85 14.35 9.30 -25.42
N TYR A 86 15.15 8.76 -24.52
CA TYR A 86 14.71 8.21 -23.23
C TYR A 86 15.17 9.14 -22.13
N ALA A 87 14.29 9.36 -21.15
CA ALA A 87 14.64 10.12 -19.96
C ALA A 87 14.01 9.47 -18.71
N PHE A 88 14.58 9.78 -17.55
CA PHE A 88 14.08 9.32 -16.26
C PHE A 88 13.60 10.52 -15.44
N PRO A 89 12.32 10.87 -15.54
CA PRO A 89 11.74 11.98 -14.79
C PRO A 89 11.58 11.62 -13.31
N ILE A 90 11.83 12.60 -12.47
CA ILE A 90 11.32 12.64 -11.10
C ILE A 90 10.03 13.44 -11.13
N THR A 91 8.99 12.94 -10.49
CA THR A 91 7.67 13.54 -10.51
C THR A 91 7.19 13.85 -9.10
N ALA A 92 6.49 14.96 -8.96
CA ALA A 92 5.75 15.30 -7.75
C ALA A 92 4.47 16.04 -8.13
N GLY A 93 3.46 15.95 -7.26
CA GLY A 93 2.21 16.61 -7.54
C GLY A 93 1.19 16.50 -6.43
N ILE A 94 0.00 17.00 -6.72
CA ILE A 94 -1.14 16.97 -5.81
C ILE A 94 -2.34 16.44 -6.59
N LYS A 95 -3.01 15.45 -6.00
CA LYS A 95 -4.28 14.93 -6.48
C LYS A 95 -5.39 15.36 -5.51
N LEU A 96 -6.38 16.05 -6.03
CA LEU A 96 -7.63 16.38 -5.36
C LEU A 96 -8.64 15.31 -5.72
N ASN A 97 -9.18 14.63 -4.71
CA ASN A 97 -10.08 13.50 -4.91
C ASN A 97 -11.44 13.82 -4.32
N PHE A 98 -12.49 13.68 -5.14
CA PHE A 98 -13.88 13.92 -4.78
C PHE A 98 -14.66 12.63 -4.89
N ARG A 99 -15.17 12.12 -3.79
CA ARG A 99 -15.99 10.91 -3.78
C ARG A 99 -17.37 11.19 -4.36
N LEU A 100 -17.71 10.53 -5.44
CA LEU A 100 -19.04 10.58 -6.04
C LEU A 100 -19.90 9.41 -5.55
N SER A 101 -19.30 8.25 -5.34
CA SER A 101 -19.97 7.03 -4.90
C SER A 101 -18.99 6.14 -4.11
N HIS A 102 -19.47 5.06 -3.55
CA HIS A 102 -18.63 4.03 -2.92
C HIS A 102 -17.58 3.45 -3.87
N TYR A 103 -17.87 3.41 -5.16
CA TYR A 103 -17.03 2.78 -6.17
C TYR A 103 -16.33 3.77 -7.10
N VAL A 104 -16.78 5.04 -7.13
CA VAL A 104 -16.32 6.02 -8.12
C VAL A 104 -15.93 7.32 -7.44
N ASP A 105 -14.72 7.77 -7.73
CA ASP A 105 -14.23 9.09 -7.35
C ASP A 105 -13.93 9.90 -8.61
N PHE A 106 -14.22 11.19 -8.60
CA PHE A 106 -13.69 12.16 -9.54
C PHE A 106 -12.39 12.71 -8.99
N PHE A 107 -11.40 12.94 -9.84
CA PHE A 107 -10.15 13.54 -9.40
C PHE A 107 -9.65 14.62 -10.36
N LEU A 108 -8.93 15.59 -9.78
CA LEU A 108 -8.10 16.56 -10.46
C LEU A 108 -6.67 16.39 -9.94
N GLU A 109 -5.71 16.32 -10.84
CA GLU A 109 -4.31 16.10 -10.50
C GLU A 109 -3.43 17.13 -11.20
N GLY A 110 -2.61 17.85 -10.43
CA GLY A 110 -1.50 18.65 -10.92
C GLY A 110 -0.20 17.89 -10.73
N ARG A 111 0.56 17.70 -11.80
CA ARG A 111 1.81 16.94 -11.81
C ARG A 111 2.94 17.79 -12.39
N GLY A 112 4.05 17.91 -11.66
CA GLY A 112 5.31 18.46 -12.14
C GLY A 112 6.30 17.31 -12.41
N ASN A 113 6.98 17.36 -13.54
CA ASN A 113 8.04 16.41 -13.90
C ASN A 113 9.33 17.21 -14.08
N LEU A 114 10.39 16.75 -13.43
CA LEU A 114 11.76 17.21 -13.64
C LEU A 114 12.45 16.16 -14.51
N ILE A 115 12.95 16.59 -15.67
CA ILE A 115 13.49 15.73 -16.71
C ILE A 115 14.88 16.26 -17.06
N GLY A 116 15.85 15.38 -17.34
CA GLY A 116 17.16 15.81 -17.84
C GLY A 116 17.07 16.47 -19.22
N ASP A 117 17.96 17.43 -19.48
CA ASP A 117 18.02 18.31 -20.66
C ASP A 117 18.04 17.60 -22.04
N HIS A 118 18.26 16.29 -22.06
CA HIS A 118 18.28 15.52 -23.31
C HIS A 118 16.88 15.14 -23.85
N PHE A 119 15.82 15.49 -23.14
CA PHE A 119 14.47 15.04 -23.46
C PHE A 119 13.92 15.65 -24.77
N ASN A 120 14.17 16.95 -24.99
CA ASN A 120 13.71 17.64 -26.20
C ASN A 120 14.66 17.48 -27.38
N GLY A 121 15.85 16.89 -27.19
CA GLY A 121 16.88 16.71 -28.21
C GLY A 121 17.72 17.95 -28.49
N ILE A 122 17.56 19.02 -27.70
CA ILE A 122 18.34 20.26 -27.76
C ILE A 122 19.03 20.40 -26.39
N VAL A 123 20.35 20.41 -26.39
CA VAL A 123 21.17 20.61 -25.20
C VAL A 123 21.57 22.08 -25.15
N GLU A 124 20.74 22.94 -24.60
CA GLU A 124 21.01 24.37 -24.41
C GLU A 124 20.39 24.88 -23.09
N GLY A 125 21.20 25.54 -22.27
CA GLY A 125 20.74 26.27 -21.09
C GLY A 125 20.94 25.53 -19.78
N THR A 126 19.86 25.16 -19.09
CA THR A 126 19.89 24.47 -17.79
C THR A 126 19.84 22.95 -17.97
N GLU A 127 20.57 22.23 -17.12
CA GLU A 127 20.66 20.76 -17.16
C GLU A 127 19.34 20.03 -16.87
N VAL A 128 18.29 20.74 -16.50
CA VAL A 128 16.99 20.19 -16.08
C VAL A 128 15.84 20.93 -16.73
N GLU A 129 14.98 20.20 -17.37
CA GLU A 129 13.70 20.68 -17.90
C GLU A 129 12.54 20.36 -16.95
N SER A 130 11.56 21.23 -16.88
CA SER A 130 10.35 21.00 -16.10
C SER A 130 9.11 21.00 -17.00
N VAL A 131 8.25 20.00 -16.80
CA VAL A 131 6.96 19.89 -17.48
C VAL A 131 5.87 19.82 -16.43
N ILE A 132 4.92 20.76 -16.50
CA ILE A 132 3.74 20.76 -15.64
C ILE A 132 2.55 20.27 -16.44
N SER A 133 1.77 19.37 -15.86
CA SER A 133 0.55 18.83 -16.45
C SER A 133 -0.61 18.87 -15.47
N ALA A 134 -1.82 19.09 -15.99
CA ALA A 134 -3.06 18.98 -15.25
C ALA A 134 -3.90 17.86 -15.86
N ILE A 135 -4.41 16.96 -15.02
CA ILE A 135 -5.13 15.75 -15.43
C ILE A 135 -6.43 15.69 -14.63
N GLY A 136 -7.54 15.45 -15.30
CA GLY A 136 -8.82 15.18 -14.67
C GLY A 136 -9.36 13.83 -15.12
N GLY A 137 -10.08 13.15 -14.24
CA GLY A 137 -10.61 11.84 -14.58
C GLY A 137 -11.41 11.19 -13.46
N PHE A 138 -11.79 9.95 -13.72
CA PHE A 138 -12.52 9.12 -12.76
C PHE A 138 -11.66 7.95 -12.30
N SER A 139 -11.77 7.63 -11.02
CA SER A 139 -11.11 6.49 -10.40
C SER A 139 -12.15 5.49 -9.94
N ILE A 140 -12.03 4.25 -10.39
CA ILE A 140 -12.93 3.17 -9.98
C ILE A 140 -12.22 2.35 -8.90
N LYS A 141 -12.92 2.11 -7.80
CA LYS A 141 -12.43 1.32 -6.68
C LYS A 141 -12.89 -0.12 -6.81
N PHE A 142 -11.94 -1.03 -6.79
CA PHE A 142 -12.18 -2.47 -6.79
C PHE A 142 -11.76 -3.02 -5.42
N GLY A 143 -12.64 -3.79 -4.77
CA GLY A 143 -12.35 -4.43 -3.50
C GLY A 143 -13.36 -4.11 -2.41
N LYS A 144 -13.46 -5.03 -1.45
CA LYS A 144 -14.34 -4.90 -0.28
C LYS A 144 -13.59 -4.39 0.96
N ASP A 145 -12.26 -4.36 0.89
CA ASP A 145 -11.43 -4.05 2.04
C ASP A 145 -11.42 -2.55 2.28
N ARG A 146 -12.24 -2.13 3.21
CA ARG A 146 -12.19 -0.80 3.79
C ARG A 146 -11.26 -0.84 4.99
N PHE A 147 -10.41 0.14 5.11
CA PHE A 147 -9.69 0.35 6.34
C PHE A 147 -10.71 0.69 7.43
N LYS A 148 -10.62 0.04 8.59
CA LYS A 148 -11.44 0.43 9.73
C LYS A 148 -10.84 1.71 10.34
N ALA A 149 -11.70 2.66 10.70
CA ALA A 149 -11.29 3.78 11.51
C ALA A 149 -10.73 3.23 12.83
N TYR A 150 -9.58 3.73 13.27
CA TYR A 150 -9.07 3.41 14.59
C TYR A 150 -9.98 4.07 15.63
N ASP A 151 -10.73 3.26 16.35
CA ASP A 151 -11.56 3.70 17.47
C ASP A 151 -10.88 3.27 18.77
N ALA A 152 -10.12 4.19 19.35
CA ALA A 152 -9.39 3.95 20.59
C ALA A 152 -10.33 3.54 21.74
N TYR A 153 -11.55 4.03 21.75
CA TYR A 153 -12.53 3.70 22.79
C TYR A 153 -13.05 2.26 22.61
N ALA A 154 -13.41 1.86 21.40
CA ALA A 154 -13.83 0.49 21.10
C ALA A 154 -12.71 -0.52 21.40
N ASP A 155 -11.47 -0.20 21.02
CA ASP A 155 -10.32 -1.05 21.31
C ASP A 155 -10.04 -1.18 22.81
N GLN A 156 -10.17 -0.10 23.59
CA GLN A 156 -10.05 -0.14 25.05
C GLN A 156 -11.15 -0.99 25.69
N MET A 157 -12.38 -0.94 25.19
CA MET A 157 -13.47 -1.81 25.67
C MET A 157 -13.17 -3.30 25.40
N VAL A 158 -12.65 -3.63 24.22
CA VAL A 158 -12.26 -5.01 23.90
C VAL A 158 -11.10 -5.47 24.78
N ILE A 159 -10.09 -4.64 24.99
CA ILE A 159 -8.97 -4.94 25.88
C ILE A 159 -9.46 -5.15 27.31
N GLY A 160 -10.39 -4.32 27.78
CA GLY A 160 -11.02 -4.45 29.09
C GLY A 160 -11.78 -5.78 29.26
N ASP A 161 -12.60 -6.15 28.26
CA ASP A 161 -13.35 -7.40 28.28
C ASP A 161 -12.39 -8.62 28.27
N LEU A 162 -11.37 -8.60 27.45
CA LEU A 162 -10.35 -9.65 27.39
C LEU A 162 -9.61 -9.79 28.72
N ASN A 163 -9.21 -8.69 29.36
CA ASN A 163 -8.57 -8.71 30.67
C ASN A 163 -9.49 -9.28 31.75
N ASN A 164 -10.77 -8.94 31.72
CA ASN A 164 -11.76 -9.49 32.64
C ASN A 164 -11.91 -11.01 32.46
N ARG A 165 -11.96 -11.50 31.20
CA ARG A 165 -12.01 -12.93 30.90
C ARG A 165 -10.74 -13.65 31.37
N VAL A 166 -9.58 -13.07 31.13
CA VAL A 166 -8.30 -13.65 31.61
C VAL A 166 -8.29 -13.73 33.13
N ASN A 167 -8.74 -12.71 33.86
CA ASN A 167 -8.80 -12.73 35.31
C ASN A 167 -9.83 -13.75 35.83
N ALA A 168 -10.99 -13.87 35.18
CA ALA A 168 -11.97 -14.89 35.52
C ALA A 168 -11.44 -16.30 35.31
N LEU A 169 -10.75 -16.56 34.21
CA LEU A 169 -10.13 -17.88 33.95
C LEU A 169 -9.02 -18.20 34.95
N ARG A 170 -8.21 -17.19 35.32
CA ARG A 170 -7.19 -17.39 36.40
C ARG A 170 -7.82 -17.72 37.73
N ALA A 171 -8.93 -17.08 38.10
CA ALA A 171 -9.66 -17.35 39.31
C ALA A 171 -10.21 -18.80 39.32
N GLN A 172 -10.78 -19.25 38.19
CA GLN A 172 -11.26 -20.64 38.04
C GLN A 172 -10.11 -21.64 38.12
N LEU A 173 -8.97 -21.33 37.56
CA LEU A 173 -7.80 -22.20 37.60
C LEU A 173 -7.27 -22.32 39.02
N ASN A 174 -7.15 -21.23 39.77
CA ASN A 174 -6.77 -21.24 41.17
C ASN A 174 -7.78 -22.01 42.05
N GLU A 175 -9.08 -21.86 41.78
CA GLU A 175 -10.12 -22.65 42.46
C GLU A 175 -9.99 -24.14 42.17
N CYS A 176 -9.69 -24.49 40.91
CA CYS A 176 -9.50 -25.88 40.50
C CYS A 176 -8.24 -26.49 41.16
N GLU A 177 -7.13 -25.71 41.19
CA GLU A 177 -5.88 -26.14 41.87
C GLU A 177 -6.02 -26.22 43.39
N SER A 178 -6.86 -25.38 43.99
CA SER A 178 -7.12 -25.41 45.45
C SER A 178 -8.09 -26.52 45.89
N ARG A 179 -8.80 -27.14 44.93
CA ARG A 179 -9.60 -28.33 45.24
C ARG A 179 -8.66 -29.47 45.52
N VAL A 180 -8.45 -29.74 46.81
CA VAL A 180 -7.77 -30.94 47.28
C VAL A 180 -8.62 -32.12 46.85
N VAL A 181 -8.15 -32.86 45.85
CA VAL A 181 -8.74 -34.16 45.52
C VAL A 181 -8.33 -35.12 46.62
N GLU A 182 -9.21 -35.36 47.60
CA GLU A 182 -9.03 -36.51 48.48
C GLU A 182 -9.07 -37.75 47.58
N CYS A 183 -7.90 -38.29 47.31
CA CYS A 183 -7.81 -39.60 46.67
C CYS A 183 -8.49 -40.61 47.58
N PRO A 184 -9.45 -41.42 47.10
CA PRO A 184 -9.96 -42.52 47.87
C PRO A 184 -8.78 -43.40 48.33
N PRO A 185 -8.81 -43.94 49.57
CA PRO A 185 -7.71 -44.77 50.04
C PRO A 185 -7.44 -45.86 49.01
N CYS A 186 -6.18 -46.04 48.64
CA CYS A 186 -5.75 -47.08 47.75
C CYS A 186 -6.26 -48.47 48.35
N PRO A 187 -6.95 -49.29 47.56
CA PRO A 187 -7.24 -50.58 47.98
C PRO A 187 -5.94 -51.30 48.35
N GLU A 188 -5.92 -51.97 49.55
CA GLU A 188 -4.75 -52.72 50.00
C GLU A 188 -4.32 -53.67 48.87
N ALA A 189 -3.07 -53.57 48.46
CA ALA A 189 -2.50 -54.41 47.44
C ALA A 189 -2.57 -55.86 47.91
N VAL A 190 -3.44 -56.67 47.33
CA VAL A 190 -3.37 -58.11 47.42
C VAL A 190 -2.08 -58.52 46.74
N VAL A 191 -1.09 -58.93 47.52
CA VAL A 191 0.16 -59.51 47.04
C VAL A 191 -0.14 -60.87 46.48
N GLU A 192 -0.55 -60.96 45.21
CA GLU A 192 -0.48 -62.23 44.49
C GLU A 192 0.98 -62.43 44.11
N GLU A 193 1.52 -63.58 44.57
CA GLU A 193 2.85 -64.09 44.24
C GLU A 193 2.98 -64.16 42.71
N VAL A 194 3.69 -63.18 42.16
CA VAL A 194 4.05 -63.15 40.71
C VAL A 194 5.16 -64.20 40.52
N THR A 195 4.80 -65.34 39.99
CA THR A 195 5.75 -66.33 39.44
C THR A 195 6.55 -65.64 38.32
N VAL A 196 7.85 -65.52 38.53
CA VAL A 196 8.81 -64.97 37.59
C VAL A 196 8.82 -65.86 36.35
N ILE A 197 8.26 -65.36 35.25
CA ILE A 197 8.43 -65.97 33.92
C ILE A 197 9.72 -65.34 33.32
N GLU A 198 10.71 -66.19 33.09
CA GLU A 198 11.96 -65.88 32.42
C GLU A 198 11.72 -65.27 31.03
N PRO A 199 12.38 -64.19 30.67
CA PRO A 199 12.17 -63.63 29.36
C PRO A 199 12.83 -64.50 28.28
N ALA A 200 12.06 -64.96 27.33
CA ALA A 200 12.52 -65.61 26.11
C ALA A 200 13.39 -64.64 25.28
N ALA A 201 14.59 -65.07 24.92
CA ALA A 201 15.54 -64.38 24.11
C ALA A 201 14.96 -64.02 22.73
N CYS A 202 14.94 -62.72 22.39
CA CYS A 202 14.68 -62.25 21.02
C CYS A 202 15.91 -62.51 20.16
N SER A 203 15.83 -63.45 19.23
CA SER A 203 16.83 -63.65 18.19
C SER A 203 16.73 -62.52 17.18
N GLN A 204 17.82 -61.80 16.97
CA GLN A 204 18.05 -60.95 15.81
C GLN A 204 18.33 -61.86 14.61
N ASP A 205 17.51 -61.76 13.57
CA ASP A 205 17.90 -62.18 12.23
C ASP A 205 17.32 -61.18 11.22
N LEU A 206 18.29 -60.51 10.51
CA LEU A 206 18.25 -59.82 9.20
C LEU A 206 17.45 -58.54 9.07
#